data_ac25968ccaca030f31b65bce7275f571
#
_entry.id   ac25968ccaca030f31b65bce7275f571
#
_cell.length_a   1.000
_cell.length_b   1.000
_cell.length_c   1.000
_cell.angle_alpha   90.00
_cell.angle_beta   90.00
_cell.angle_gamma   90.00
#
_symmetry.space_group_name_H-M   'P 1'
#
loop_
_entity.id
_entity.type
_entity.pdbx_description
1 polymer ?
#
loop_
_entity_poly.entity_id
_entity_poly.type
_entity_poly.pdbx_seq_one_letter_code
_entity_poly.pdbx_strand_id
1 'polypeptide(L)'
;MKTLVIILGETRTHELTFNNFKENVINVLNADLCLCIGVKYNYDYYNPFYKLAKYKFLYNEDDDYSGAFDYAYNIIINENKIENVNEKHLHWREFLKIKNQFMGGIKDKDNEHPGSGAIQIFYRWFLLKNLIHHNLIDKYDRFVITRSDYIYQLPYPNVEKMNSNNIWIPDFEYWGGYTDKNVILSKTNIIPYLNIFNMMVLKSNEYFSKMKNKDDWNIEQLIKFHLQQNNVEYLIKVFPYIMYACRNHNGTTRWNLGTYNEKLGYYVKTEHEYNKSIDYLNKFNNSGLTIDEFYKDLYD
;
A
#
# COMPACT_ATOMS: atom_id res chain seq x y z
N MET A 1 19.48 13.32 2.87
CA MET A 1 18.23 12.97 2.20
C MET A 1 17.10 12.92 3.22
N LYS A 2 15.84 13.23 2.85
CA LYS A 2 14.69 13.17 3.76
C LYS A 2 13.75 12.05 3.32
N THR A 3 13.40 11.14 4.23
CA THR A 3 12.50 10.03 3.98
C THR A 3 11.18 10.22 4.71
N LEU A 4 10.06 9.98 4.03
CA LEU A 4 8.73 9.90 4.62
C LEU A 4 8.25 8.45 4.59
N VAL A 5 8.04 7.85 5.75
CA VAL A 5 7.40 6.55 5.88
C VAL A 5 5.91 6.76 6.04
N ILE A 6 5.11 6.05 5.26
CA ILE A 6 3.66 6.23 5.17
C ILE A 6 2.98 4.92 5.54
N ILE A 7 2.18 4.93 6.59
CA ILE A 7 1.26 3.83 6.88
C ILE A 7 -0.04 4.08 6.12
N LEU A 8 -0.40 3.14 5.23
CA LEU A 8 -1.57 3.23 4.38
C LEU A 8 -2.65 2.25 4.85
N GLY A 9 -3.84 2.75 5.15
CA GLY A 9 -5.04 1.97 5.47
C GLY A 9 -5.45 2.00 6.93
N GLU A 10 -4.75 1.35 7.84
CA GLU A 10 -5.11 1.24 9.26
C GLU A 10 -3.90 1.18 10.19
N THR A 11 -4.10 1.48 11.48
CA THR A 11 -3.09 1.29 12.55
C THR A 11 -3.53 0.16 13.49
N ARG A 12 -3.60 -1.05 12.96
CA ARG A 12 -3.98 -2.24 13.74
C ARG A 12 -2.75 -2.91 14.37
N THR A 13 -2.97 -3.72 15.40
CA THR A 13 -1.96 -4.64 15.98
C THR A 13 -0.73 -3.90 16.53
N HIS A 14 -0.88 -2.63 16.89
CA HIS A 14 0.23 -1.77 17.29
C HIS A 14 0.94 -2.26 18.57
N GLU A 15 0.25 -2.98 19.44
CA GLU A 15 0.80 -3.56 20.64
C GLU A 15 1.94 -4.55 20.34
N LEU A 16 1.86 -5.25 19.22
CA LEU A 16 2.86 -6.23 18.79
C LEU A 16 3.93 -5.62 17.87
N THR A 17 3.56 -4.61 17.08
CA THR A 17 4.36 -4.20 15.92
C THR A 17 5.10 -2.90 16.10
N PHE A 18 4.60 -1.99 16.94
CA PHE A 18 5.10 -0.61 16.98
C PHE A 18 6.59 -0.50 17.33
N ASN A 19 7.06 -1.20 18.36
CA ASN A 19 8.46 -1.12 18.77
C ASN A 19 9.38 -1.68 17.69
N ASN A 20 9.03 -2.84 17.11
CA ASN A 20 9.77 -3.45 16.02
C ASN A 20 9.81 -2.53 14.79
N PHE A 21 8.68 -1.93 14.41
CA PHE A 21 8.59 -0.97 13.32
C PHE A 21 9.46 0.27 13.58
N LYS A 22 9.40 0.82 14.79
CA LYS A 22 10.19 2.00 15.17
C LYS A 22 11.68 1.72 15.06
N GLU A 23 12.12 0.58 15.56
CA GLU A 23 13.54 0.18 15.56
C GLU A 23 14.04 -0.15 14.15
N ASN A 24 13.31 -0.98 13.41
CA ASN A 24 13.76 -1.52 12.14
C ASN A 24 13.46 -0.64 10.93
N VAL A 25 12.55 0.34 11.04
CA VAL A 25 12.17 1.21 9.92
C VAL A 25 12.45 2.68 10.24
N ILE A 26 11.78 3.25 11.26
CA ILE A 26 11.85 4.68 11.50
C ILE A 26 13.26 5.13 11.92
N ASN A 27 13.86 4.43 12.88
CA ASN A 27 15.20 4.77 13.38
C ASN A 27 16.26 4.50 12.32
N VAL A 28 16.18 3.38 11.61
CA VAL A 28 17.14 3.00 10.55
C VAL A 28 17.14 4.03 9.42
N LEU A 29 15.96 4.49 9.02
CA LEU A 29 15.80 5.46 7.92
C LEU A 29 15.90 6.92 8.38
N ASN A 30 15.98 7.17 9.69
CA ASN A 30 15.86 8.52 10.27
C ASN A 30 14.67 9.27 9.65
N ALA A 31 13.52 8.63 9.57
CA ALA A 31 12.38 9.06 8.78
C ALA A 31 11.30 9.75 9.60
N ASP A 32 10.59 10.68 8.98
CA ASP A 32 9.31 11.17 9.47
C ASP A 32 8.19 10.15 9.16
N LEU A 33 7.23 10.01 10.07
CA LEU A 33 6.05 9.16 9.88
C LEU A 33 4.84 9.96 9.41
N CYS A 34 4.13 9.43 8.42
CA CYS A 34 2.82 9.88 7.97
C CYS A 34 1.78 8.75 8.11
N LEU A 35 0.62 9.07 8.62
CA LEU A 35 -0.55 8.19 8.58
C LEU A 35 -1.50 8.66 7.49
N CYS A 36 -1.89 7.75 6.60
CA CYS A 36 -2.98 7.92 5.65
C CYS A 36 -3.96 6.76 5.88
N ILE A 37 -4.90 6.96 6.79
CA ILE A 37 -5.66 5.87 7.40
C ILE A 37 -7.15 6.17 7.54
N GLY A 38 -7.94 5.08 7.55
CA GLY A 38 -9.32 5.11 8.01
C GLY A 38 -9.41 5.14 9.53
N VAL A 39 -10.30 5.99 10.02
CA VAL A 39 -10.61 6.09 11.44
C VAL A 39 -12.10 5.86 11.65
N LYS A 40 -12.44 4.97 12.58
CA LYS A 40 -13.81 4.74 13.03
C LYS A 40 -14.12 5.63 14.21
N TYR A 41 -15.40 5.71 14.58
CA TYR A 41 -15.90 6.48 15.73
C TYR A 41 -15.11 6.24 17.03
N ASN A 42 -14.66 5.00 17.27
CA ASN A 42 -13.91 4.59 18.45
C ASN A 42 -12.41 4.47 18.24
N TYR A 43 -11.85 5.21 17.28
CA TYR A 43 -10.42 5.16 17.00
C TYR A 43 -9.60 5.56 18.24
N ASP A 44 -8.58 4.74 18.55
CA ASP A 44 -7.69 5.02 19.67
C ASP A 44 -6.62 6.07 19.31
N TYR A 45 -6.86 7.30 19.68
CA TYR A 45 -5.89 8.41 19.53
C TYR A 45 -4.66 8.29 20.45
N TYR A 46 -4.63 7.35 21.40
CA TYR A 46 -3.45 6.99 22.19
C TYR A 46 -2.54 5.99 21.48
N ASN A 47 -2.97 5.45 20.36
CA ASN A 47 -2.17 4.58 19.51
C ASN A 47 -0.78 5.18 19.25
N PRO A 48 0.31 4.42 19.50
CA PRO A 48 1.67 4.96 19.41
C PRO A 48 2.08 5.37 17.99
N PHE A 49 1.52 4.75 16.95
CA PHE A 49 1.68 5.23 15.57
C PHE A 49 1.09 6.64 15.39
N TYR A 50 -0.10 6.86 15.96
CA TYR A 50 -0.75 8.18 15.90
C TYR A 50 0.07 9.25 16.62
N LYS A 51 0.62 8.93 17.79
CA LYS A 51 1.46 9.86 18.57
C LYS A 51 2.78 10.17 17.87
N LEU A 52 3.40 9.17 17.24
CA LEU A 52 4.68 9.36 16.53
C LEU A 52 4.52 10.12 15.21
N ALA A 53 3.37 10.00 14.56
CA ALA A 53 3.17 10.55 13.22
C ALA A 53 3.22 12.07 13.18
N LYS A 54 4.09 12.59 12.31
CA LYS A 54 4.22 14.01 12.00
C LYS A 54 3.06 14.51 11.14
N TYR A 55 2.58 13.69 10.21
CA TYR A 55 1.45 14.00 9.34
C TYR A 55 0.34 12.95 9.53
N LYS A 56 -0.92 13.40 9.51
CA LYS A 56 -2.08 12.56 9.75
C LYS A 56 -3.18 12.91 8.76
N PHE A 57 -3.34 12.07 7.76
CA PHE A 57 -4.41 12.13 6.77
C PHE A 57 -5.46 11.10 7.16
N LEU A 58 -6.51 11.57 7.79
CA LEU A 58 -7.54 10.73 8.37
C LEU A 58 -8.80 10.79 7.51
N TYR A 59 -9.36 9.64 7.20
CA TYR A 59 -10.64 9.51 6.54
C TYR A 59 -11.63 8.82 7.46
N ASN A 60 -12.83 9.36 7.63
CA ASN A 60 -13.87 8.70 8.41
C ASN A 60 -14.30 7.42 7.69
N GLU A 61 -13.95 6.28 8.28
CA GLU A 61 -14.16 4.99 7.64
C GLU A 61 -15.60 4.53 7.78
N ASP A 62 -16.27 4.38 6.64
CA ASP A 62 -17.54 3.69 6.52
C ASP A 62 -17.34 2.21 6.20
N ASP A 63 -18.35 1.39 6.50
CA ASP A 63 -18.33 -0.02 6.11
C ASP A 63 -18.42 -0.22 4.59
N ASP A 64 -19.01 0.76 3.89
CA ASP A 64 -19.14 0.81 2.44
C ASP A 64 -18.40 2.03 1.86
N TYR A 65 -17.39 1.76 1.04
CA TYR A 65 -16.59 2.81 0.40
C TYR A 65 -17.20 3.40 -0.87
N SER A 66 -18.41 2.99 -1.28
CA SER A 66 -19.03 3.55 -2.49
C SER A 66 -19.19 5.07 -2.42
N GLY A 67 -19.57 5.62 -1.25
CA GLY A 67 -19.62 7.07 -1.03
C GLY A 67 -18.27 7.76 -1.16
N ALA A 68 -17.21 7.13 -0.67
CA ALA A 68 -15.82 7.62 -0.81
C ALA A 68 -15.39 7.67 -2.28
N PHE A 69 -15.75 6.66 -3.07
CA PHE A 69 -15.47 6.63 -4.49
C PHE A 69 -16.28 7.68 -5.26
N ASP A 70 -17.57 7.86 -4.95
CA ASP A 70 -18.40 8.92 -5.56
C ASP A 70 -17.81 10.31 -5.25
N TYR A 71 -17.37 10.56 -4.03
CA TYR A 71 -16.69 11.79 -3.64
C TYR A 71 -15.40 12.01 -4.45
N ALA A 72 -14.53 11.00 -4.50
CA ALA A 72 -13.26 11.09 -5.23
C ALA A 72 -13.48 11.26 -6.75
N TYR A 73 -14.43 10.54 -7.32
CA TYR A 73 -14.80 10.64 -8.74
C TYR A 73 -15.25 12.05 -9.10
N ASN A 74 -16.15 12.63 -8.31
CA ASN A 74 -16.65 13.99 -8.54
C ASN A 74 -15.53 15.03 -8.45
N ILE A 75 -14.57 14.88 -7.52
CA ILE A 75 -13.41 15.77 -7.45
C ILE A 75 -12.58 15.67 -8.73
N ILE A 76 -12.26 14.46 -9.18
CA ILE A 76 -11.46 14.26 -10.41
C ILE A 76 -12.15 14.87 -11.62
N ILE A 77 -13.46 14.67 -11.78
CA ILE A 77 -14.25 15.22 -12.88
C ILE A 77 -14.21 16.75 -12.87
N ASN A 78 -14.48 17.35 -11.70
CA ASN A 78 -14.52 18.81 -11.55
C ASN A 78 -13.13 19.47 -11.76
N GLU A 79 -12.09 18.92 -11.19
CA GLU A 79 -10.72 19.46 -11.35
C GLU A 79 -10.24 19.42 -12.80
N ASN A 80 -10.64 18.41 -13.56
CA ASN A 80 -10.25 18.26 -14.96
C ASN A 80 -11.28 18.86 -15.94
N LYS A 81 -12.35 19.52 -15.44
CA LYS A 81 -13.40 20.17 -16.24
C LYS A 81 -13.96 19.23 -17.30
N ILE A 82 -14.23 17.98 -16.93
CA ILE A 82 -14.76 16.98 -17.85
C ILE A 82 -16.24 17.26 -18.07
N GLU A 83 -16.59 17.61 -19.31
CA GLU A 83 -17.96 17.82 -19.74
C GLU A 83 -18.54 16.53 -20.34
N ASN A 84 -19.86 16.35 -20.26
CA ASN A 84 -20.61 15.22 -20.84
C ASN A 84 -20.07 13.85 -20.37
N VAL A 85 -19.82 13.73 -19.05
CA VAL A 85 -19.22 12.55 -18.42
C VAL A 85 -19.92 11.26 -18.83
N ASN A 86 -21.26 11.24 -18.81
CA ASN A 86 -22.05 10.03 -19.07
C ASN A 86 -21.99 9.55 -20.53
N GLU A 87 -21.56 10.40 -21.46
CA GLU A 87 -21.45 10.05 -22.88
C GLU A 87 -20.03 9.60 -23.27
N LYS A 88 -19.02 10.13 -22.59
CA LYS A 88 -17.61 9.98 -22.99
C LYS A 88 -16.77 9.19 -21.99
N HIS A 89 -17.23 9.06 -20.76
CA HIS A 89 -16.46 8.43 -19.69
C HIS A 89 -17.30 7.38 -18.95
N LEU A 90 -16.69 6.22 -18.73
CA LEU A 90 -17.31 5.18 -17.90
C LEU A 90 -17.24 5.58 -16.42
N HIS A 91 -18.29 5.31 -15.69
CA HIS A 91 -18.34 5.53 -14.25
C HIS A 91 -17.41 4.53 -13.53
N TRP A 92 -16.86 4.92 -12.38
CA TRP A 92 -15.94 4.07 -11.62
C TRP A 92 -16.55 2.70 -11.26
N ARG A 93 -17.86 2.60 -11.11
CA ARG A 93 -18.56 1.32 -10.82
C ARG A 93 -18.35 0.28 -11.93
N GLU A 94 -18.19 0.71 -13.18
CA GLU A 94 -17.91 -0.19 -14.29
C GLU A 94 -16.49 -0.79 -14.20
N PHE A 95 -15.52 -0.01 -13.73
CA PHE A 95 -14.14 -0.50 -13.55
C PHE A 95 -13.96 -1.45 -12.42
N LEU A 96 -14.60 -1.15 -11.28
CA LEU A 96 -14.40 -1.92 -10.07
C LEU A 96 -15.30 -3.15 -10.02
N LYS A 97 -16.17 -3.33 -11.01
CA LYS A 97 -17.01 -4.51 -11.17
C LYS A 97 -16.39 -5.50 -12.13
N ILE A 98 -15.94 -6.63 -11.57
CA ILE A 98 -15.29 -7.72 -12.29
C ILE A 98 -16.15 -8.96 -12.10
N LYS A 99 -16.60 -9.62 -13.20
CA LYS A 99 -17.55 -10.75 -13.14
C LYS A 99 -18.79 -10.47 -12.27
N ASN A 100 -19.35 -9.28 -12.40
CA ASN A 100 -20.49 -8.83 -11.59
C ASN A 100 -20.23 -8.67 -10.08
N GLN A 101 -18.99 -8.73 -9.63
CA GLN A 101 -18.62 -8.47 -8.23
C GLN A 101 -17.69 -7.26 -8.15
N PHE A 102 -17.90 -6.41 -7.15
CA PHE A 102 -16.98 -5.32 -6.88
C PHE A 102 -15.72 -5.82 -6.18
N MET A 103 -14.60 -5.14 -6.37
CA MET A 103 -13.41 -5.34 -5.54
C MET A 103 -13.75 -5.06 -4.08
N GLY A 104 -13.14 -5.80 -3.16
CA GLY A 104 -13.48 -5.75 -1.74
C GLY A 104 -13.41 -4.35 -1.12
N GLY A 105 -14.42 -4.04 -0.31
CA GLY A 105 -14.61 -2.75 0.34
C GLY A 105 -15.80 -1.93 -0.17
N ILE A 106 -16.38 -2.29 -1.31
CA ILE A 106 -17.61 -1.72 -1.83
C ILE A 106 -18.72 -2.73 -1.58
N LYS A 107 -19.76 -2.31 -0.86
CA LYS A 107 -20.95 -3.12 -0.64
C LYS A 107 -21.96 -2.87 -1.76
N ASP A 108 -22.43 -3.95 -2.34
CA ASP A 108 -23.61 -4.00 -3.19
C ASP A 108 -24.45 -5.18 -2.69
N LYS A 109 -25.74 -5.15 -2.86
CA LYS A 109 -26.63 -6.25 -2.44
C LYS A 109 -26.26 -7.61 -3.01
N ASP A 110 -25.50 -7.62 -4.12
CA ASP A 110 -25.02 -8.83 -4.79
C ASP A 110 -23.51 -9.05 -4.60
N ASN A 111 -22.85 -8.26 -3.73
CA ASN A 111 -21.40 -8.31 -3.61
C ASN A 111 -20.96 -8.51 -2.16
N GLU A 112 -20.45 -9.69 -1.89
CA GLU A 112 -19.76 -10.04 -0.65
C GLU A 112 -18.27 -10.35 -0.88
N HIS A 113 -17.65 -9.77 -1.91
CA HIS A 113 -16.24 -10.07 -2.17
C HIS A 113 -15.38 -9.65 -0.98
N PRO A 114 -14.68 -10.58 -0.33
CA PRO A 114 -13.85 -10.26 0.82
C PRO A 114 -12.63 -9.43 0.41
N GLY A 115 -12.00 -8.79 1.40
CA GLY A 115 -10.77 -8.04 1.20
C GLY A 115 -10.95 -6.53 1.14
N SER A 116 -9.94 -5.85 0.64
CA SER A 116 -9.83 -4.40 0.67
C SER A 116 -9.27 -3.80 -0.61
N GLY A 117 -9.38 -4.48 -1.73
CA GLY A 117 -8.78 -4.04 -3.00
C GLY A 117 -9.25 -2.65 -3.44
N ALA A 118 -10.56 -2.39 -3.41
CA ALA A 118 -11.10 -1.07 -3.71
C ALA A 118 -10.63 -0.02 -2.70
N ILE A 119 -10.66 -0.34 -1.40
CA ILE A 119 -10.19 0.55 -0.33
C ILE A 119 -8.76 0.99 -0.59
N GLN A 120 -7.88 0.08 -1.02
CA GLN A 120 -6.49 0.40 -1.35
C GLN A 120 -6.35 1.35 -2.55
N ILE A 121 -7.24 1.28 -3.52
CA ILE A 121 -7.29 2.23 -4.64
C ILE A 121 -7.68 3.62 -4.11
N PHE A 122 -8.72 3.69 -3.29
CA PHE A 122 -9.17 4.96 -2.70
C PHE A 122 -8.08 5.61 -1.85
N TYR A 123 -7.41 4.86 -0.96
CA TYR A 123 -6.34 5.43 -0.12
C TYR A 123 -5.12 5.88 -0.91
N ARG A 124 -4.79 5.27 -2.04
CA ARG A 124 -3.73 5.77 -2.92
C ARG A 124 -4.09 7.14 -3.51
N TRP A 125 -5.33 7.31 -3.95
CA TRP A 125 -5.84 8.59 -4.41
C TRP A 125 -5.85 9.62 -3.27
N PHE A 126 -6.38 9.26 -2.11
CA PHE A 126 -6.46 10.14 -0.94
C PHE A 126 -5.07 10.57 -0.45
N LEU A 127 -4.12 9.64 -0.42
CA LEU A 127 -2.72 9.91 -0.12
C LEU A 127 -2.12 10.91 -1.11
N LEU A 128 -2.26 10.67 -2.41
CA LEU A 128 -1.71 11.54 -3.46
C LEU A 128 -2.25 12.97 -3.34
N LYS A 129 -3.57 13.12 -3.13
CA LYS A 129 -4.19 14.45 -2.93
C LYS A 129 -3.60 15.19 -1.74
N ASN A 130 -3.41 14.49 -0.61
CA ASN A 130 -2.84 15.09 0.60
C ASN A 130 -1.34 15.40 0.44
N LEU A 131 -0.55 14.54 -0.20
CA LEU A 131 0.86 14.80 -0.47
C LEU A 131 1.05 16.07 -1.32
N ILE A 132 0.21 16.27 -2.34
CA ILE A 132 0.22 17.45 -3.19
C ILE A 132 -0.24 18.67 -2.39
N HIS A 133 -1.40 18.60 -1.72
CA HIS A 133 -1.98 19.70 -0.96
C HIS A 133 -1.02 20.26 0.10
N HIS A 134 -0.29 19.40 0.79
CA HIS A 134 0.68 19.79 1.83
C HIS A 134 2.11 20.01 1.30
N ASN A 135 2.29 19.95 -0.02
CA ASN A 135 3.59 20.10 -0.68
C ASN A 135 4.66 19.14 -0.13
N LEU A 136 4.27 17.88 0.16
CA LEU A 136 5.20 16.91 0.74
C LEU A 136 6.09 16.25 -0.31
N ILE A 137 5.66 16.20 -1.58
CA ILE A 137 6.47 15.62 -2.66
C ILE A 137 7.78 16.39 -2.84
N ASP A 138 7.75 17.72 -2.67
CA ASP A 138 8.96 18.55 -2.77
C ASP A 138 9.80 18.53 -1.49
N LYS A 139 9.18 18.22 -0.33
CA LYS A 139 9.85 18.23 0.98
C LYS A 139 10.66 16.97 1.26
N TYR A 140 10.32 15.84 0.59
CA TYR A 140 10.92 14.54 0.82
C TYR A 140 11.51 13.97 -0.46
N ASP A 141 12.64 13.27 -0.32
CA ASP A 141 13.35 12.64 -1.44
C ASP A 141 12.91 11.19 -1.66
N ARG A 142 12.50 10.52 -0.57
CA ARG A 142 12.07 9.13 -0.55
C ARG A 142 10.75 8.96 0.20
N PHE A 143 9.94 8.04 -0.30
CA PHE A 143 8.65 7.65 0.29
C PHE A 143 8.62 6.14 0.44
N VAL A 144 8.36 5.66 1.64
CA VAL A 144 8.16 4.24 1.94
C VAL A 144 6.70 4.05 2.32
N ILE A 145 5.92 3.42 1.47
CA ILE A 145 4.52 3.07 1.80
C ILE A 145 4.53 1.67 2.38
N THR A 146 3.96 1.51 3.55
CA THR A 146 3.93 0.23 4.27
C THR A 146 2.69 0.10 5.16
N ARG A 147 2.68 -0.91 6.01
CA ARG A 147 1.56 -1.26 6.90
C ARG A 147 1.99 -1.22 8.36
N SER A 148 1.02 -0.94 9.24
CA SER A 148 1.25 -0.95 10.70
C SER A 148 1.36 -2.35 11.30
N ASP A 149 0.84 -3.37 10.61
CA ASP A 149 0.72 -4.74 11.13
C ASP A 149 1.86 -5.67 10.69
N TYR A 150 3.01 -5.07 10.32
CA TYR A 150 4.22 -5.81 9.97
C TYR A 150 5.18 -5.97 11.14
N ILE A 151 5.75 -7.17 11.26
CA ILE A 151 6.97 -7.46 11.99
C ILE A 151 8.12 -7.57 10.97
N TYR A 152 9.17 -6.79 11.17
CA TYR A 152 10.37 -6.77 10.36
C TYR A 152 11.43 -7.68 11.01
N GLN A 153 11.92 -8.67 10.27
CA GLN A 153 12.94 -9.63 10.73
C GLN A 153 14.36 -9.06 10.63
N LEU A 154 14.56 -8.11 9.75
CA LEU A 154 15.82 -7.41 9.54
C LEU A 154 15.56 -5.89 9.49
N PRO A 155 16.58 -5.09 9.80
CA PRO A 155 16.54 -3.66 9.55
C PRO A 155 16.20 -3.35 8.09
N TYR A 156 15.42 -2.31 7.85
CA TYR A 156 15.05 -1.87 6.51
C TYR A 156 16.30 -1.48 5.70
N PRO A 157 16.37 -1.76 4.38
CA PRO A 157 17.53 -1.38 3.59
C PRO A 157 17.72 0.15 3.57
N ASN A 158 18.97 0.57 3.45
CA ASN A 158 19.30 1.99 3.38
C ASN A 158 18.82 2.60 2.05
N VAL A 159 17.63 3.22 2.08
CA VAL A 159 16.99 3.79 0.89
C VAL A 159 17.79 4.94 0.24
N GLU A 160 18.75 5.52 0.95
CA GLU A 160 19.62 6.56 0.39
C GLU A 160 20.60 6.01 -0.64
N LYS A 161 21.05 4.77 -0.42
CA LYS A 161 21.97 4.07 -1.30
C LYS A 161 21.29 3.44 -2.51
N MET A 162 19.96 3.23 -2.45
CA MET A 162 19.19 2.61 -3.53
C MET A 162 18.95 3.59 -4.69
N ASN A 163 19.00 3.11 -5.94
CA ASN A 163 18.76 3.94 -7.10
C ASN A 163 17.37 4.60 -7.08
N SER A 164 17.34 5.93 -7.08
CA SER A 164 16.12 6.73 -6.97
C SER A 164 15.22 6.70 -8.20
N ASN A 165 15.72 6.26 -9.35
CA ASN A 165 14.92 6.12 -10.54
C ASN A 165 14.01 4.88 -10.48
N ASN A 166 14.37 3.90 -9.65
CA ASN A 166 13.62 2.66 -9.53
C ASN A 166 12.45 2.76 -8.53
N ILE A 167 11.46 1.91 -8.76
CA ILE A 167 10.35 1.60 -7.84
C ILE A 167 10.72 0.27 -7.19
N TRP A 168 10.96 0.27 -5.88
CA TRP A 168 11.43 -0.92 -5.19
C TRP A 168 10.30 -1.59 -4.41
N ILE A 169 10.10 -2.88 -4.63
CA ILE A 169 9.10 -3.71 -3.94
C ILE A 169 9.77 -4.92 -3.30
N PRO A 170 9.18 -5.53 -2.25
CA PRO A 170 9.69 -6.78 -1.70
C PRO A 170 9.63 -7.93 -2.71
N ASP A 171 10.61 -8.82 -2.68
CA ASP A 171 10.74 -10.01 -3.54
C ASP A 171 9.77 -11.13 -3.13
N PHE A 172 8.47 -10.83 -3.09
CA PHE A 172 7.42 -11.82 -2.82
C PHE A 172 6.01 -11.21 -2.89
N GLU A 173 4.96 -12.06 -2.84
CA GLU A 173 3.54 -11.64 -2.75
C GLU A 173 3.02 -10.88 -3.98
N TYR A 174 3.32 -11.41 -5.15
CA TYR A 174 2.96 -10.74 -6.41
C TYR A 174 1.52 -10.99 -6.87
N TRP A 175 0.89 -12.08 -6.52
CA TRP A 175 -0.49 -12.45 -6.88
C TRP A 175 -0.86 -12.16 -8.35
N GLY A 176 0.09 -12.42 -9.26
CA GLY A 176 -0.04 -12.13 -10.68
C GLY A 176 0.25 -10.69 -11.10
N GLY A 177 0.55 -9.81 -10.15
CA GLY A 177 0.85 -8.39 -10.35
C GLY A 177 2.06 -7.90 -9.56
N TYR A 178 1.92 -6.80 -8.84
CA TYR A 178 2.91 -6.24 -7.92
C TYR A 178 2.27 -6.01 -6.56
N THR A 179 3.01 -6.32 -5.49
CA THR A 179 2.49 -6.20 -4.12
C THR A 179 1.94 -4.81 -3.82
N ASP A 180 0.79 -4.77 -3.15
CA ASP A 180 0.14 -3.54 -2.69
C ASP A 180 0.63 -3.07 -1.31
N LYS A 181 1.47 -3.89 -0.64
CA LYS A 181 1.70 -3.84 0.81
C LYS A 181 2.93 -3.05 1.22
N ASN A 182 3.96 -3.01 0.37
CA ASN A 182 5.19 -2.28 0.67
C ASN A 182 5.87 -1.83 -0.62
N VAL A 183 6.32 -0.57 -0.65
CA VAL A 183 7.02 0.01 -1.80
C VAL A 183 7.90 1.17 -1.36
N ILE A 184 9.07 1.30 -1.98
CA ILE A 184 9.98 2.44 -1.84
C ILE A 184 9.91 3.24 -3.15
N LEU A 185 9.60 4.52 -3.02
CA LEU A 185 9.41 5.45 -4.12
C LEU A 185 10.32 6.67 -3.95
N SER A 186 10.60 7.34 -5.05
CA SER A 186 11.20 8.69 -5.05
C SER A 186 10.15 9.75 -5.40
N LYS A 187 10.52 11.02 -5.30
CA LYS A 187 9.66 12.12 -5.73
C LYS A 187 9.29 12.09 -7.21
N THR A 188 10.09 11.42 -8.04
CA THR A 188 9.84 11.32 -9.48
C THR A 188 8.82 10.24 -9.83
N ASN A 189 8.74 9.17 -9.02
CA ASN A 189 7.87 8.03 -9.33
C ASN A 189 6.67 7.85 -8.39
N ILE A 190 6.56 8.66 -7.32
CA ILE A 190 5.41 8.57 -6.40
C ILE A 190 4.09 8.94 -7.07
N ILE A 191 4.05 9.98 -7.90
CA ILE A 191 2.84 10.38 -8.62
C ILE A 191 2.42 9.29 -9.61
N PRO A 192 3.27 8.83 -10.55
CA PRO A 192 2.93 7.73 -11.44
C PRO A 192 2.45 6.47 -10.70
N TYR A 193 3.02 6.16 -9.55
CA TYR A 193 2.63 4.97 -8.77
C TYR A 193 1.26 5.11 -8.09
N LEU A 194 0.95 6.28 -7.52
CA LEU A 194 -0.29 6.51 -6.76
C LEU A 194 -1.50 6.88 -7.62
N ASN A 195 -1.28 7.33 -8.86
CA ASN A 195 -2.29 7.98 -9.70
C ASN A 195 -3.29 7.00 -10.36
N ILE A 196 -3.49 5.82 -9.79
CA ILE A 196 -4.31 4.74 -10.36
C ILE A 196 -5.74 5.22 -10.61
N PHE A 197 -6.42 5.73 -9.59
CA PHE A 197 -7.82 6.09 -9.69
C PHE A 197 -8.06 7.29 -10.63
N ASN A 198 -7.21 8.31 -10.60
CA ASN A 198 -7.29 9.41 -11.57
C ASN A 198 -7.20 8.91 -13.02
N MET A 199 -6.26 8.01 -13.31
CA MET A 199 -6.10 7.48 -14.67
C MET A 199 -7.28 6.59 -15.08
N MET A 200 -7.83 5.81 -14.16
CA MET A 200 -9.05 5.03 -14.39
C MET A 200 -10.23 5.93 -14.76
N VAL A 201 -10.36 7.10 -14.13
CA VAL A 201 -11.43 8.06 -14.43
C VAL A 201 -11.14 8.81 -15.74
N LEU A 202 -9.94 9.39 -15.88
CA LEU A 202 -9.58 10.25 -17.02
C LEU A 202 -9.45 9.49 -18.33
N LYS A 203 -8.99 8.23 -18.30
CA LYS A 203 -8.81 7.34 -19.44
C LYS A 203 -9.77 6.15 -19.39
N SER A 204 -10.98 6.37 -18.91
CA SER A 204 -11.93 5.32 -18.57
C SER A 204 -12.12 4.29 -19.67
N ASN A 205 -12.47 4.72 -20.89
CA ASN A 205 -12.72 3.83 -22.01
C ASN A 205 -11.48 3.04 -22.44
N GLU A 206 -10.30 3.67 -22.43
CA GLU A 206 -9.05 3.01 -22.77
C GLU A 206 -8.71 1.91 -21.75
N TYR A 207 -8.76 2.24 -20.46
CA TYR A 207 -8.49 1.27 -19.39
C TYR A 207 -9.49 0.12 -19.43
N PHE A 208 -10.78 0.42 -19.46
CA PHE A 208 -11.83 -0.59 -19.47
C PHE A 208 -11.73 -1.53 -20.68
N SER A 209 -11.45 -0.99 -21.87
CA SER A 209 -11.31 -1.83 -23.08
C SER A 209 -10.19 -2.87 -22.96
N LYS A 210 -9.13 -2.53 -22.24
CA LYS A 210 -8.00 -3.44 -21.97
C LYS A 210 -8.26 -4.37 -20.78
N MET A 211 -9.10 -3.96 -19.81
CA MET A 211 -9.44 -4.74 -18.62
C MET A 211 -10.53 -5.78 -18.85
N LYS A 212 -11.51 -5.51 -19.72
CA LYS A 212 -12.73 -6.33 -19.90
C LYS A 212 -12.50 -7.81 -20.17
N ASN A 213 -11.34 -8.16 -20.71
CA ASN A 213 -10.96 -9.54 -21.03
C ASN A 213 -10.28 -10.26 -19.84
N LYS A 214 -10.17 -9.61 -18.70
CA LYS A 214 -9.57 -10.16 -17.48
C LYS A 214 -10.67 -10.58 -16.52
N ASP A 215 -10.72 -11.87 -16.27
CA ASP A 215 -11.77 -12.45 -15.43
C ASP A 215 -11.48 -12.41 -13.93
N ASP A 216 -10.24 -12.18 -13.54
CA ASP A 216 -9.81 -12.29 -12.15
C ASP A 216 -8.81 -11.18 -11.79
N TRP A 217 -9.34 -9.95 -11.72
CA TRP A 217 -8.56 -8.79 -11.31
C TRP A 217 -8.48 -8.71 -9.79
N ASN A 218 -7.27 -8.47 -9.30
CA ASN A 218 -7.00 -8.05 -7.93
C ASN A 218 -6.22 -6.73 -7.92
N ILE A 219 -5.95 -6.20 -6.74
CA ILE A 219 -5.24 -4.92 -6.61
C ILE A 219 -3.81 -5.01 -7.15
N GLU A 220 -3.14 -6.13 -6.97
CA GLU A 220 -1.77 -6.36 -7.43
C GLU A 220 -1.67 -6.35 -8.94
N GLN A 221 -2.62 -7.01 -9.63
CA GLN A 221 -2.73 -6.99 -11.09
C GLN A 221 -3.08 -5.59 -11.61
N LEU A 222 -3.95 -4.86 -10.89
CA LEU A 222 -4.29 -3.49 -11.25
C LEU A 222 -3.10 -2.54 -11.13
N ILE A 223 -2.28 -2.68 -10.08
CA ILE A 223 -1.03 -1.91 -9.94
C ILE A 223 -0.11 -2.20 -11.13
N LYS A 224 0.12 -3.46 -11.45
CA LYS A 224 0.96 -3.84 -12.60
C LYS A 224 0.43 -3.25 -13.90
N PHE A 225 -0.85 -3.44 -14.18
CA PHE A 225 -1.51 -2.90 -15.36
C PHE A 225 -1.36 -1.38 -15.44
N HIS A 226 -1.59 -0.67 -14.35
CA HIS A 226 -1.42 0.78 -14.29
C HIS A 226 0.01 1.22 -14.61
N LEU A 227 1.02 0.54 -14.06
CA LEU A 227 2.43 0.85 -14.33
C LEU A 227 2.79 0.57 -15.80
N GLN A 228 2.24 -0.48 -16.40
CA GLN A 228 2.37 -0.78 -17.84
C GLN A 228 1.76 0.33 -18.71
N GLN A 229 0.52 0.77 -18.38
CA GLN A 229 -0.15 1.84 -19.15
C GLN A 229 0.59 3.19 -19.06
N ASN A 230 1.36 3.41 -17.99
CA ASN A 230 2.18 4.62 -17.82
C ASN A 230 3.64 4.45 -18.28
N ASN A 231 3.99 3.31 -18.87
CA ASN A 231 5.35 2.99 -19.33
C ASN A 231 6.42 3.15 -18.25
N VAL A 232 6.10 2.76 -17.00
CA VAL A 232 7.04 2.81 -15.86
C VAL A 232 7.26 1.45 -15.18
N GLU A 233 6.69 0.37 -15.72
CA GLU A 233 6.87 -0.99 -15.21
C GLU A 233 8.34 -1.42 -15.19
N TYR A 234 9.13 -1.00 -16.17
CA TYR A 234 10.56 -1.32 -16.26
C TYR A 234 11.41 -0.77 -15.11
N LEU A 235 10.86 0.19 -14.34
CA LEU A 235 11.50 0.75 -13.15
C LEU A 235 11.37 -0.15 -11.91
N ILE A 236 10.55 -1.22 -11.98
CA ILE A 236 10.38 -2.13 -10.86
C ILE A 236 11.66 -2.91 -10.59
N LYS A 237 12.11 -2.84 -9.37
CA LYS A 237 13.19 -3.61 -8.79
C LYS A 237 12.74 -4.24 -7.47
N VAL A 238 13.41 -5.29 -7.06
CA VAL A 238 13.05 -6.02 -5.86
C VAL A 238 14.11 -5.91 -4.77
N PHE A 239 13.67 -5.98 -3.51
CA PHE A 239 14.53 -6.12 -2.35
C PHE A 239 14.07 -7.32 -1.49
N PRO A 240 14.92 -7.86 -0.60
CA PRO A 240 14.58 -9.03 0.21
C PRO A 240 13.26 -8.87 0.98
N TYR A 241 12.44 -9.93 1.01
CA TYR A 241 11.20 -9.96 1.78
C TYR A 241 11.48 -10.15 3.26
N ILE A 242 11.64 -9.05 4.00
CA ILE A 242 12.13 -9.01 5.38
C ILE A 242 11.04 -8.86 6.43
N MET A 243 9.77 -8.90 6.05
CA MET A 243 8.64 -8.63 6.94
C MET A 243 7.51 -9.64 6.74
N TYR A 244 6.62 -9.75 7.72
CA TYR A 244 5.38 -10.48 7.60
C TYR A 244 4.26 -9.80 8.39
N ALA A 245 3.01 -10.00 7.97
CA ALA A 245 1.86 -9.44 8.65
C ALA A 245 1.41 -10.31 9.83
N CYS A 246 1.23 -9.69 11.00
CA CYS A 246 0.65 -10.34 12.17
C CYS A 246 -0.72 -9.77 12.54
N ARG A 247 -1.44 -10.52 13.37
CA ARG A 247 -2.78 -10.14 13.87
C ARG A 247 -2.88 -10.39 15.36
N ASN A 248 -3.55 -9.48 16.03
CA ASN A 248 -3.95 -9.70 17.41
C ASN A 248 -5.19 -10.61 17.47
N HIS A 249 -5.38 -11.33 18.56
CA HIS A 249 -6.49 -12.26 18.78
C HIS A 249 -7.86 -11.60 18.60
N ASN A 250 -8.00 -10.35 18.99
CA ASN A 250 -9.24 -9.57 18.91
C ASN A 250 -9.31 -8.66 17.67
N GLY A 251 -8.37 -8.80 16.72
CA GLY A 251 -8.28 -7.93 15.56
C GLY A 251 -9.38 -8.22 14.53
N THR A 252 -10.09 -7.17 14.11
CA THR A 252 -11.00 -7.26 12.97
C THR A 252 -10.18 -7.30 11.67
N THR A 253 -10.63 -8.08 10.70
CA THR A 253 -10.01 -8.17 9.37
C THR A 253 -11.07 -8.33 8.29
N ARG A 254 -10.83 -7.73 7.11
CA ARG A 254 -11.73 -7.87 5.95
C ARG A 254 -11.42 -9.12 5.12
N TRP A 255 -10.38 -9.87 5.46
CA TRP A 255 -10.01 -11.12 4.76
C TRP A 255 -10.02 -12.28 5.74
N ASN A 256 -8.89 -12.69 6.25
CA ASN A 256 -8.78 -13.72 7.28
C ASN A 256 -7.82 -13.30 8.39
N LEU A 257 -7.94 -13.95 9.52
CA LEU A 257 -7.09 -13.70 10.68
C LEU A 257 -5.69 -14.30 10.48
N GLY A 258 -5.58 -15.37 9.73
CA GLY A 258 -4.37 -16.16 9.56
C GLY A 258 -4.32 -17.37 10.51
N THR A 259 -3.13 -17.93 10.68
CA THR A 259 -2.87 -19.09 11.54
C THR A 259 -2.25 -18.65 12.85
N TYR A 260 -2.78 -19.12 13.98
CA TYR A 260 -2.19 -18.87 15.28
C TYR A 260 -0.86 -19.59 15.42
N ASN A 261 0.18 -18.86 15.81
CA ASN A 261 1.50 -19.42 16.06
C ASN A 261 1.76 -19.44 17.57
N GLU A 262 1.76 -20.63 18.17
CA GLU A 262 1.90 -20.83 19.61
C GLU A 262 3.23 -20.29 20.17
N LYS A 263 4.32 -20.36 19.38
CA LYS A 263 5.64 -19.88 19.81
C LYS A 263 5.71 -18.35 19.85
N LEU A 264 4.98 -17.69 18.95
CA LEU A 264 4.92 -16.22 18.86
C LEU A 264 3.82 -15.63 19.74
N GLY A 265 2.78 -16.39 20.05
CA GLY A 265 1.64 -15.95 20.85
C GLY A 265 0.65 -15.05 20.11
N TYR A 266 0.69 -15.02 18.76
CA TYR A 266 -0.21 -14.25 17.91
C TYR A 266 -0.45 -14.92 16.56
N TYR A 267 -1.39 -14.38 15.77
CA TYR A 267 -1.69 -14.89 14.44
C TYR A 267 -0.70 -14.36 13.40
N VAL A 268 -0.19 -15.25 12.57
CA VAL A 268 0.54 -14.92 11.34
C VAL A 268 -0.48 -14.91 10.21
N LYS A 269 -0.65 -13.77 9.56
CA LYS A 269 -1.69 -13.60 8.52
C LYS A 269 -1.48 -14.57 7.36
N THR A 270 -0.24 -14.76 6.94
CA THR A 270 0.13 -15.54 5.77
C THR A 270 1.41 -16.31 6.09
N GLU A 271 1.30 -17.63 6.20
CA GLU A 271 2.42 -18.47 6.64
C GLU A 271 3.63 -18.42 5.69
N HIS A 272 3.38 -18.36 4.38
CA HIS A 272 4.49 -18.27 3.42
C HIS A 272 5.21 -16.92 3.44
N GLU A 273 4.54 -15.80 3.78
CA GLU A 273 5.23 -14.52 4.07
C GLU A 273 6.18 -14.67 5.27
N TYR A 274 5.69 -15.29 6.33
CA TYR A 274 6.50 -15.56 7.52
C TYR A 274 7.73 -16.40 7.18
N ASN A 275 7.54 -17.55 6.52
CA ASN A 275 8.62 -18.45 6.14
C ASN A 275 9.64 -17.74 5.24
N LYS A 276 9.19 -16.97 4.25
CA LYS A 276 10.08 -16.19 3.37
C LYS A 276 10.93 -15.19 4.15
N SER A 277 10.32 -14.48 5.12
CA SER A 277 11.06 -13.52 5.96
C SER A 277 12.08 -14.19 6.88
N ILE A 278 11.75 -15.37 7.42
CA ILE A 278 12.67 -16.20 8.21
C ILE A 278 13.82 -16.73 7.36
N ASP A 279 13.57 -17.11 6.11
CA ASP A 279 14.62 -17.53 5.19
C ASP A 279 15.67 -16.42 4.97
N TYR A 280 15.22 -15.17 4.80
CA TYR A 280 16.15 -14.04 4.69
C TYR A 280 16.88 -13.75 6.00
N LEU A 281 16.21 -13.84 7.14
CA LEU A 281 16.89 -13.74 8.44
C LEU A 281 17.97 -14.82 8.61
N ASN A 282 17.68 -16.07 8.27
CA ASN A 282 18.64 -17.16 8.34
C ASN A 282 19.81 -16.96 7.39
N LYS A 283 19.57 -16.51 6.15
CA LYS A 283 20.62 -16.15 5.19
C LYS A 283 21.53 -15.07 5.76
N PHE A 284 20.97 -14.02 6.34
CA PHE A 284 21.75 -12.97 6.98
C PHE A 284 22.61 -13.50 8.14
N ASN A 285 21.98 -14.23 9.08
CA ASN A 285 22.67 -14.78 10.26
C ASN A 285 23.84 -15.73 9.89
N ASN A 286 23.70 -16.48 8.80
CA ASN A 286 24.69 -17.43 8.32
C ASN A 286 25.76 -16.80 7.42
N SER A 287 25.56 -15.56 6.96
CA SER A 287 26.46 -14.90 6.01
C SER A 287 27.73 -14.34 6.68
N GLY A 288 27.67 -14.01 7.97
CA GLY A 288 28.72 -13.27 8.66
C GLY A 288 28.90 -11.82 8.21
N LEU A 289 27.99 -11.32 7.37
CA LEU A 289 28.01 -9.96 6.82
C LEU A 289 27.37 -8.95 7.77
N THR A 290 27.78 -7.70 7.67
CA THR A 290 26.99 -6.58 8.20
C THR A 290 25.72 -6.39 7.39
N ILE A 291 24.72 -5.68 7.93
CA ILE A 291 23.45 -5.45 7.21
C ILE A 291 23.66 -4.68 5.89
N ASP A 292 24.59 -3.74 5.87
CA ASP A 292 24.92 -2.97 4.65
C ASP A 292 25.58 -3.85 3.56
N GLU A 293 26.45 -4.78 3.97
CA GLU A 293 27.03 -5.75 3.04
C GLU A 293 25.99 -6.74 2.53
N PHE A 294 25.04 -7.15 3.39
CA PHE A 294 23.95 -8.03 2.99
C PHE A 294 23.03 -7.41 1.93
N TYR A 295 22.85 -6.10 1.99
CA TYR A 295 22.04 -5.35 1.01
C TYR A 295 22.87 -4.75 -0.13
N LYS A 296 24.16 -5.05 -0.24
CA LYS A 296 25.06 -4.39 -1.20
C LYS A 296 24.53 -4.42 -2.65
N ASP A 297 23.98 -5.56 -3.08
CA ASP A 297 23.45 -5.71 -4.46
C ASP A 297 22.24 -4.80 -4.76
N LEU A 298 21.62 -4.19 -3.74
CA LEU A 298 20.56 -3.19 -3.93
C LEU A 298 21.10 -1.78 -4.19
N TYR A 299 22.41 -1.57 -3.93
CA TYR A 299 23.05 -0.25 -3.94
C TYR A 299 23.82 0.01 -5.23
N ASP A 300 24.08 -1.04 -5.99
CA ASP A 300 24.72 -1.02 -7.30
C ASP A 300 23.67 -0.84 -8.41
#